data_d6b1b2aa0ae92816cb2e646ae63e58f2
#
_entry.id   d6b1b2aa0ae92816cb2e646ae63e58f2
#
_cell.length_a   1.000
_cell.length_b   1.000
_cell.length_c   1.000
_cell.angle_alpha   90.00
_cell.angle_beta   90.00
_cell.angle_gamma   90.00
#
_symmetry.space_group_name_H-M   'P 1'
#
loop_
_entity.id
_entity.type
_entity.pdbx_description
1 polymer ?
#
loop_
_entity_poly.entity_id
_entity_poly.type
_entity_poly.pdbx_seq_one_letter_code
_entity_poly.pdbx_strand_id
1 'polypeptide(L)'
;MNHVKCGRCVRCGREYPAVPNLTNCECGGILDIIYDYDRIRTVLTRETLKNRTERSMWRYRELLPVEPETPAPPLRVGWSPLYEADRLAKELGIAKL
;
A
#
# COMPACT_ATOMS: atom_id res chain seq x y z
N MET A 1 -3.85 9.83 12.23
CA MET A 1 -2.82 9.11 11.44
C MET A 1 -1.57 9.97 11.34
N ASN A 2 -0.53 9.59 12.06
CA ASN A 2 0.70 10.38 12.09
C ASN A 2 1.64 10.10 10.92
N HIS A 3 1.40 9.04 10.16
CA HIS A 3 2.21 8.61 9.03
C HIS A 3 1.68 9.10 7.67
N VAL A 4 0.51 9.74 7.66
CA VAL A 4 -0.11 10.33 6.47
C VAL A 4 -0.03 11.84 6.56
N LYS A 5 0.51 12.50 5.55
CA LYS A 5 0.60 13.98 5.50
C LYS A 5 -0.66 14.61 4.94
N CYS A 6 -1.07 14.19 3.75
CA CYS A 6 -2.20 14.78 3.03
C CYS A 6 -2.65 13.90 1.88
N GLY A 7 -3.74 14.29 1.23
CA GLY A 7 -4.07 13.85 -0.13
C GLY A 7 -3.62 14.91 -1.11
N ARG A 8 -2.96 14.52 -2.19
CA ARG A 8 -2.49 15.44 -3.24
C ARG A 8 -3.08 15.07 -4.59
N CYS A 9 -3.66 16.04 -5.27
CA CYS A 9 -4.18 15.80 -6.61
C CYS A 9 -3.07 15.45 -7.60
N VAL A 10 -3.20 14.34 -8.29
CA VAL A 10 -2.23 13.89 -9.30
C VAL A 10 -2.22 14.78 -10.55
N ARG A 11 -3.27 15.58 -10.75
CA ARG A 11 -3.43 16.45 -11.91
C ARG A 11 -2.96 17.89 -11.68
N CYS A 12 -3.46 18.55 -10.63
CA CYS A 12 -3.16 19.96 -10.36
C CYS A 12 -2.20 20.20 -9.19
N GLY A 13 -1.91 19.16 -8.38
CA GLY A 13 -1.01 19.27 -7.25
C GLY A 13 -1.63 19.86 -5.97
N ARG A 14 -2.91 20.25 -6.00
CA ARG A 14 -3.59 20.78 -4.81
C ARG A 14 -3.61 19.74 -3.68
N GLU A 15 -3.38 20.20 -2.47
CA GLU A 15 -3.37 19.37 -1.27
C GLU A 15 -4.65 19.53 -0.46
N TYR A 16 -5.08 18.41 0.13
CA TYR A 16 -6.28 18.30 0.96
C TYR A 16 -5.96 17.51 2.23
N PRO A 17 -6.70 17.73 3.32
CA PRO A 17 -6.59 16.84 4.47
C PRO A 17 -6.96 15.41 4.06
N ALA A 18 -6.23 14.42 4.59
CA ALA A 18 -6.54 13.01 4.37
C ALA A 18 -7.72 12.59 5.26
N VAL A 19 -8.93 12.77 4.77
CA VAL A 19 -10.17 12.43 5.47
C VAL A 19 -10.97 11.39 4.69
N PRO A 20 -11.79 10.57 5.38
CA PRO A 20 -12.63 9.58 4.71
C PRO A 20 -13.52 10.21 3.63
N ASN A 21 -13.74 9.48 2.56
CA ASN A 21 -14.62 9.85 1.44
C ASN A 21 -14.15 11.03 0.57
N LEU A 22 -13.00 11.62 0.87
CA LEU A 22 -12.41 12.64 0.02
C LEU A 22 -11.37 11.99 -0.91
N THR A 23 -11.78 11.71 -2.13
CA THR A 23 -10.98 10.96 -3.12
C THR A 23 -10.66 11.76 -4.37
N ASN A 24 -11.36 12.87 -4.61
CA ASN A 24 -11.21 13.68 -5.82
C ASN A 24 -10.98 15.15 -5.51
N CYS A 25 -10.22 15.78 -6.38
CA CYS A 25 -10.00 17.23 -6.39
C CYS A 25 -11.16 17.94 -7.09
N GLU A 26 -11.35 19.23 -6.81
CA GLU A 26 -12.29 20.09 -7.53
C GLU A 26 -12.00 20.14 -9.04
N CYS A 27 -10.74 19.96 -9.44
CA CYS A 27 -10.34 19.89 -10.86
C CYS A 27 -10.75 18.56 -11.55
N GLY A 28 -11.31 17.59 -10.83
CA GLY A 28 -11.66 16.27 -11.33
C GLY A 28 -10.54 15.23 -11.25
N GLY A 29 -9.34 15.62 -10.81
CA GLY A 29 -8.24 14.69 -10.59
C GLY A 29 -8.43 13.84 -9.33
N ILE A 30 -7.82 12.67 -9.30
CA ILE A 30 -7.82 11.81 -8.10
C ILE A 30 -6.78 12.29 -7.09
N LEU A 31 -7.03 12.02 -5.82
CA LEU A 31 -6.09 12.31 -4.75
C LEU A 31 -5.21 11.11 -4.45
N ASP A 32 -3.90 11.35 -4.46
CA ASP A 32 -2.91 10.39 -4.01
C ASP A 32 -2.59 10.63 -2.54
N ILE A 33 -2.37 9.58 -1.78
CA ILE A 33 -2.03 9.69 -0.36
C ILE A 33 -0.53 9.96 -0.23
N ILE A 34 -0.19 11.06 0.43
CA ILE A 34 1.20 11.44 0.68
C ILE A 34 1.58 11.04 2.10
N TYR A 35 2.57 10.17 2.21
CA TYR A 35 3.05 9.62 3.48
C TYR A 35 4.26 10.37 4.01
N ASP A 36 4.41 10.35 5.32
CA ASP A 36 5.63 10.78 6.00
C ASP A 36 6.63 9.63 6.03
N TYR A 37 7.39 9.47 4.95
CA TYR A 37 8.35 8.38 4.81
C TYR A 37 9.48 8.44 5.84
N ASP A 38 9.89 9.63 6.28
CA ASP A 38 10.94 9.76 7.28
C ASP A 38 10.48 9.17 8.62
N ARG A 39 9.24 9.45 8.99
CA ARG A 39 8.61 8.85 10.16
C ARG A 39 8.43 7.34 10.00
N ILE A 40 7.95 6.89 8.85
CA ILE A 40 7.74 5.46 8.58
C ILE A 40 9.05 4.68 8.67
N ARG A 41 10.15 5.23 8.18
CA ARG A 41 11.47 4.60 8.24
C ARG A 41 11.96 4.33 9.67
N THR A 42 11.49 5.08 10.64
CA THR A 42 11.86 4.85 12.04
C THR A 42 11.23 3.61 12.65
N VAL A 43 10.10 3.15 12.10
CA VAL A 43 9.33 2.03 12.66
C VAL A 43 9.25 0.82 11.71
N LEU A 44 9.27 1.04 10.41
CA LEU A 44 9.19 -0.01 9.40
C LEU A 44 10.55 -0.27 8.78
N THR A 45 11.23 -1.29 9.24
CA THR A 45 12.54 -1.73 8.77
C THR A 45 12.47 -3.14 8.19
N ARG A 46 13.52 -3.58 7.51
CA ARG A 46 13.62 -4.97 7.03
C ARG A 46 13.50 -5.97 8.18
N GLU A 47 14.11 -5.65 9.31
CA GLU A 47 14.07 -6.50 10.50
C GLU A 47 12.67 -6.57 11.10
N THR A 48 11.99 -5.43 11.22
CA THR A 48 10.59 -5.37 11.68
C THR A 48 9.69 -6.24 10.80
N LEU A 49 9.82 -6.12 9.49
CA LEU A 49 9.05 -6.93 8.54
C LEU A 49 9.37 -8.42 8.64
N LYS A 50 10.64 -8.77 8.80
CA LYS A 50 11.08 -10.16 8.97
C LYS A 50 10.43 -10.83 10.18
N ASN A 51 10.27 -10.08 11.27
CA ASN A 51 9.73 -10.59 12.53
C ASN A 51 8.19 -10.60 12.59
N ARG A 52 7.50 -10.02 11.61
CA ARG A 52 6.04 -10.00 11.57
C ARG A 52 5.50 -11.34 11.10
N THR A 53 4.46 -11.82 11.79
CA THR A 53 3.75 -13.06 11.45
C THR A 53 2.56 -12.82 10.53
N GLU A 54 2.08 -11.58 10.42
CA GLU A 54 0.96 -11.22 9.54
C GLU A 54 1.30 -11.50 8.07
N ARG A 55 0.44 -12.26 7.39
CA ARG A 55 0.61 -12.65 5.97
C ARG A 55 -0.57 -12.16 5.15
N SER A 56 -0.71 -10.82 5.08
CA SER A 56 -1.70 -10.12 4.29
C SER A 56 -1.19 -8.72 3.99
N MET A 57 -1.97 -7.89 3.29
CA MET A 57 -1.60 -6.49 3.08
C MET A 57 -1.39 -5.72 4.40
N TRP A 58 -2.04 -6.14 5.47
CA TRP A 58 -1.94 -5.52 6.80
C TRP A 58 -0.56 -5.65 7.45
N ARG A 59 0.29 -6.48 6.88
CA ARG A 59 1.72 -6.54 7.21
C ARG A 59 2.42 -5.18 7.05
N TYR A 60 1.91 -4.35 6.16
CA TYR A 60 2.48 -3.05 5.80
C TYR A 60 1.62 -1.88 6.26
N ARG A 61 1.04 -1.97 7.46
CA ARG A 61 0.11 -0.97 8.00
C ARG A 61 0.63 0.46 7.93
N GLU A 62 1.93 0.65 8.15
CA GLU A 62 2.56 1.97 8.13
C GLU A 62 2.54 2.61 6.74
N LEU A 63 2.30 1.82 5.71
CA LEU A 63 2.15 2.28 4.31
C LEU A 63 0.70 2.26 3.85
N LEU A 64 -0.25 2.12 4.77
CA LEU A 64 -1.68 2.16 4.49
C LEU A 64 -2.30 3.37 5.18
N PRO A 65 -3.32 4.00 4.56
CA PRO A 65 -3.98 5.17 5.14
C PRO A 65 -5.02 4.78 6.19
N VAL A 66 -4.59 4.04 7.21
CA VAL A 66 -5.44 3.56 8.31
C VAL A 66 -4.84 3.91 9.66
N GLU A 67 -5.69 4.10 10.67
CA GLU A 67 -5.23 4.30 12.04
C GLU A 67 -4.52 3.05 12.56
N PRO A 68 -3.49 3.19 13.42
CA PRO A 68 -2.74 2.04 13.93
C PRO A 68 -3.61 1.00 14.64
N GLU A 69 -4.65 1.43 15.33
CA GLU A 69 -5.54 0.56 16.11
C GLU A 69 -6.72 0.00 15.31
N THR A 70 -6.88 0.41 14.05
CA THR A 70 -7.97 -0.08 13.21
C THR A 70 -7.87 -1.60 13.05
N PRO A 71 -8.90 -2.37 13.43
CA PRO A 71 -8.87 -3.81 13.24
C PRO A 71 -8.89 -4.16 11.76
N ALA A 72 -8.11 -5.17 11.37
CA ALA A 72 -8.15 -5.70 10.02
C ALA A 72 -9.51 -6.36 9.76
N PRO A 73 -10.13 -6.16 8.58
CA PRO A 73 -11.30 -6.91 8.19
C PRO A 73 -11.04 -8.43 8.23
N PRO A 74 -12.07 -9.26 8.47
CA PRO A 74 -11.89 -10.71 8.58
C PRO A 74 -11.56 -11.41 7.28
N LEU A 75 -11.56 -10.71 6.16
CA LEU A 75 -11.20 -11.26 4.84
C LEU A 75 -9.69 -11.17 4.61
N ARG A 76 -9.13 -12.21 4.01
CA ARG A 76 -7.73 -12.21 3.59
C ARG A 76 -7.55 -11.30 2.38
N VAL A 77 -6.63 -10.34 2.46
CA VAL A 77 -6.33 -9.39 1.39
C VAL A 77 -4.82 -9.29 1.22
N GLY A 78 -4.34 -9.51 0.02
CA GLY A 78 -2.92 -9.49 -0.28
C GLY A 78 -2.23 -10.83 -0.01
N TRP A 79 -0.91 -10.83 -0.10
CA TRP A 79 -0.07 -12.03 0.01
C TRP A 79 -0.47 -13.10 -1.02
N SER A 80 -0.80 -12.67 -2.21
CA SER A 80 -1.17 -13.58 -3.30
C SER A 80 0.02 -14.47 -3.69
N PRO A 81 -0.18 -15.78 -3.86
CA PRO A 81 0.90 -16.67 -4.25
C PRO A 81 1.39 -16.37 -5.67
N LEU A 82 2.69 -16.50 -5.87
CA LEU A 82 3.32 -16.45 -7.17
C LEU A 82 3.68 -17.87 -7.58
N TYR A 83 3.10 -18.33 -8.69
CA TYR A 83 3.33 -19.66 -9.21
C TYR A 83 4.32 -19.65 -10.38
N GLU A 84 5.19 -20.64 -10.43
CA GLU A 84 5.96 -20.94 -11.64
C GLU A 84 5.06 -21.62 -12.67
N ALA A 85 5.07 -21.15 -13.90
CA ALA A 85 4.26 -21.65 -15.00
C ALA A 85 5.16 -22.30 -16.07
N ASP A 86 5.81 -23.42 -15.73
CA ASP A 86 6.81 -24.08 -16.57
C ASP A 86 6.27 -24.53 -17.92
N ARG A 87 5.05 -25.07 -17.96
CA ARG A 87 4.41 -25.52 -19.20
C ARG A 87 4.16 -24.36 -20.15
N LEU A 88 3.65 -23.26 -19.62
CA LEU A 88 3.37 -22.06 -20.42
C LEU A 88 4.69 -21.41 -20.88
N ALA A 89 5.70 -21.36 -20.02
CA ALA A 89 7.03 -20.87 -20.38
C ALA A 89 7.60 -21.64 -21.59
N LYS A 90 7.47 -22.96 -21.59
CA LYS A 90 7.92 -23.82 -22.68
C LYS A 90 7.18 -23.52 -23.99
N GLU A 91 5.85 -23.38 -23.94
CA GLU A 91 5.05 -23.04 -25.12
C GLU A 91 5.38 -21.66 -25.69
N LEU A 92 5.70 -20.70 -24.82
CA LEU A 92 6.08 -19.33 -25.21
C LEU A 92 7.54 -19.20 -25.63
N GLY A 93 8.36 -20.23 -25.42
CA GLY A 93 9.78 -20.20 -25.74
C GLY A 93 10.60 -19.28 -24.83
N ILE A 94 10.18 -19.07 -23.59
CA ILE A 94 10.89 -18.27 -22.59
C ILE A 94 11.47 -19.17 -21.51
N ALA A 95 12.56 -18.72 -20.88
CA ALA A 95 13.30 -19.55 -19.92
C ALA A 95 12.52 -19.76 -18.61
N LYS A 96 11.84 -18.74 -18.13
CA LYS A 96 11.05 -18.75 -16.89
C LYS A 96 9.81 -17.88 -17.01
N LEU A 97 8.75 -18.34 -16.38
CA LEU A 97 7.51 -17.59 -16.26
C LEU A 97 6.89 -17.82 -14.87
#